data_f119785077e5f82bac6c148e61b40a89
#
_entry.id   f119785077e5f82bac6c148e61b40a89
#
_cell.length_a   1.000
_cell.length_b   1.000
_cell.length_c   1.000
_cell.angle_alpha   90.00
_cell.angle_beta   90.00
_cell.angle_gamma   90.00
#
_symmetry.space_group_name_H-M   'P 1'
#
loop_
_entity.id
_entity.type
_entity.pdbx_description
1 polymer ?
#
loop_
_entity_poly.entity_id
_entity_poly.type
_entity_poly.pdbx_seq_one_letter_code
_entity_poly.pdbx_strand_id
1 'polypeptide(L)'
;MFVSPANKNLRDTLVRLHLCSDRDFRRSRRIVRKLARGIPAFDFVWIDALVQLGSLTPYQAKVLQSAQPEQLCIGPCVLLERLGSGNNSATFRARGPQGETLALKRVRALGDELPHIAERLRSGIEKTRGLESPHVVAPHALIEQSGSLVVLSRFLPGPSCKELLVRRGRFAPEIVGEIGRQLAHGCASLEARTLLHGQIRLDNVRITSAGNARTSSDLKLVP
;
A
#
# COMPACT_ATOMS: atom_id res chain seq x y z
N MET A 1 12.77 -15.50 35.56
CA MET A 1 13.74 -15.33 34.47
C MET A 1 13.48 -13.97 33.83
N PHE A 2 14.40 -13.02 33.94
CA PHE A 2 14.24 -11.67 33.39
C PHE A 2 14.51 -11.72 31.89
N VAL A 3 13.57 -11.14 31.09
CA VAL A 3 13.80 -10.91 29.66
C VAL A 3 14.60 -9.63 29.54
N SER A 4 15.74 -9.66 28.86
CA SER A 4 16.48 -8.46 28.51
C SER A 4 15.57 -7.50 27.77
N PRO A 5 15.55 -6.21 28.11
CA PRO A 5 14.78 -5.23 27.36
C PRO A 5 15.25 -5.17 25.91
N ALA A 6 14.37 -4.78 24.99
CA ALA A 6 14.79 -4.44 23.63
C ALA A 6 15.87 -3.36 23.68
N ASN A 7 16.82 -3.40 22.74
CA ASN A 7 17.82 -2.35 22.62
C ASN A 7 17.10 -0.99 22.58
N LYS A 8 17.61 -0.01 23.31
CA LYS A 8 17.05 1.35 23.34
C LYS A 8 16.87 1.90 21.92
N ASN A 9 17.85 1.69 21.06
CA ASN A 9 17.78 2.15 19.66
C ASN A 9 16.62 1.53 18.87
N LEU A 10 16.34 0.22 19.02
CA LEU A 10 15.21 -0.43 18.38
C LEU A 10 13.89 0.16 18.88
N ARG A 11 13.72 0.27 20.20
CA ARG A 11 12.51 0.80 20.81
C ARG A 11 12.25 2.24 20.37
N ASP A 12 13.26 3.11 20.48
CA ASP A 12 13.17 4.51 20.12
C ASP A 12 12.84 4.67 18.62
N THR A 13 13.43 3.85 17.75
CA THR A 13 13.13 3.81 16.32
C THR A 13 11.69 3.42 16.06
N LEU A 14 11.19 2.34 16.66
CA LEU A 14 9.82 1.86 16.42
C LEU A 14 8.77 2.84 16.95
N VAL A 15 9.03 3.50 18.07
CA VAL A 15 8.14 4.54 18.62
C VAL A 15 8.16 5.79 17.74
N ARG A 16 9.35 6.28 17.37
CA ARG A 16 9.53 7.46 16.50
C ARG A 16 8.87 7.29 15.13
N LEU A 17 8.96 6.11 14.55
CA LEU A 17 8.32 5.78 13.26
C LEU A 17 6.84 5.40 13.39
N HIS A 18 6.25 5.54 14.57
CA HIS A 18 4.85 5.18 14.86
C HIS A 18 4.48 3.74 14.47
N LEU A 19 5.46 2.82 14.54
CA LEU A 19 5.27 1.39 14.24
C LEU A 19 4.71 0.63 15.44
N CYS A 20 5.23 0.91 16.62
CA CYS A 20 4.84 0.27 17.87
C CYS A 20 4.74 1.28 19.01
N SER A 21 3.94 0.94 20.01
CA SER A 21 3.82 1.67 21.27
C SER A 21 4.52 0.92 22.41
N ASP A 22 4.76 1.60 23.53
CA ASP A 22 5.26 0.96 24.77
C ASP A 22 4.34 -0.16 25.27
N ARG A 23 3.05 -0.07 24.99
CA ARG A 23 2.07 -1.12 25.30
C ARG A 23 2.36 -2.40 24.51
N ASP A 24 2.76 -2.27 23.24
CA ASP A 24 3.09 -3.41 22.38
C ASP A 24 4.33 -4.12 22.89
N PHE A 25 5.37 -3.38 23.30
CA PHE A 25 6.56 -3.97 23.94
C PHE A 25 6.21 -4.70 25.24
N ARG A 26 5.33 -4.14 26.09
CA ARG A 26 4.89 -4.83 27.32
C ARG A 26 4.14 -6.12 27.01
N ARG A 27 3.24 -6.11 26.02
CA ARG A 27 2.43 -7.27 25.62
C ARG A 27 3.30 -8.37 24.97
N SER A 28 4.32 -8.00 24.22
CA SER A 28 5.19 -8.96 23.53
C SER A 28 6.16 -9.71 24.46
N ARG A 29 6.39 -9.24 25.69
CA ARG A 29 7.35 -9.87 26.65
C ARG A 29 7.14 -11.38 26.86
N ARG A 30 5.88 -11.83 26.90
CA ARG A 30 5.57 -13.26 27.06
C ARG A 30 6.01 -14.07 25.84
N ILE A 31 5.83 -13.50 24.65
CA ILE A 31 6.24 -14.12 23.37
C ILE A 31 7.77 -14.13 23.29
N VAL A 32 8.43 -13.02 23.64
CA VAL A 32 9.90 -12.91 23.67
C VAL A 32 10.50 -13.98 24.57
N ARG A 33 9.97 -14.20 25.79
CA ARG A 33 10.44 -15.27 26.69
C ARG A 33 10.36 -16.65 26.03
N LYS A 34 9.27 -16.92 25.32
CA LYS A 34 9.07 -18.19 24.61
C LYS A 34 10.04 -18.36 23.44
N LEU A 35 10.31 -17.29 22.69
CA LEU A 35 11.21 -17.33 21.53
C LEU A 35 12.68 -17.38 21.93
N ALA A 36 13.08 -16.63 22.95
CA ALA A 36 14.47 -16.54 23.39
C ALA A 36 15.01 -17.87 23.98
N ARG A 37 14.15 -18.76 24.49
CA ARG A 37 14.53 -20.08 25.00
C ARG A 37 15.77 -20.06 25.94
N GLY A 38 15.89 -18.99 26.72
CA GLY A 38 17.01 -18.85 27.69
C GLY A 38 18.24 -18.11 27.15
N ILE A 39 18.31 -17.76 25.88
CA ILE A 39 19.36 -16.88 25.35
C ILE A 39 18.98 -15.40 25.52
N PRO A 40 19.93 -14.46 25.42
CA PRO A 40 19.60 -13.02 25.39
C PRO A 40 18.60 -12.69 24.31
N ALA A 41 17.62 -11.82 24.63
CA ALA A 41 16.62 -11.38 23.68
C ALA A 41 17.19 -10.27 22.78
N PHE A 42 17.86 -10.66 21.71
CA PHE A 42 18.34 -9.74 20.68
C PHE A 42 17.20 -9.03 19.96
N ASP A 43 17.49 -7.97 19.24
CA ASP A 43 16.49 -7.15 18.54
C ASP A 43 15.61 -7.95 17.57
N PHE A 44 16.17 -8.93 16.86
CA PHE A 44 15.39 -9.80 15.98
C PHE A 44 14.34 -10.62 16.72
N VAL A 45 14.60 -11.07 17.95
CA VAL A 45 13.62 -11.79 18.78
C VAL A 45 12.45 -10.88 19.17
N TRP A 46 12.76 -9.62 19.47
CA TRP A 46 11.72 -8.61 19.73
C TRP A 46 10.89 -8.30 18.50
N ILE A 47 11.54 -8.15 17.33
CA ILE A 47 10.85 -7.94 16.05
C ILE A 47 9.90 -9.12 15.75
N ASP A 48 10.38 -10.36 15.87
CA ASP A 48 9.57 -11.56 15.65
C ASP A 48 8.39 -11.65 16.63
N ALA A 49 8.61 -11.31 17.89
CA ALA A 49 7.55 -11.28 18.89
C ALA A 49 6.48 -10.21 18.58
N LEU A 50 6.89 -9.04 18.07
CA LEU A 50 5.97 -7.98 17.65
C LEU A 50 5.19 -8.36 16.39
N VAL A 51 5.80 -9.13 15.47
CA VAL A 51 5.09 -9.71 14.32
C VAL A 51 4.05 -10.73 14.80
N GLN A 52 4.42 -11.65 15.69
CA GLN A 52 3.46 -12.63 16.25
C GLN A 52 2.33 -11.96 17.03
N LEU A 53 2.59 -10.82 17.69
CA LEU A 53 1.58 -10.00 18.35
C LEU A 53 0.66 -9.27 17.37
N GLY A 54 1.05 -9.15 16.08
CA GLY A 54 0.33 -8.37 15.07
C GLY A 54 0.59 -6.86 15.15
N SER A 55 1.55 -6.42 15.96
CA SER A 55 1.95 -5.00 16.04
C SER A 55 2.85 -4.57 14.88
N LEU A 56 3.62 -5.51 14.33
CA LEU A 56 4.39 -5.34 13.09
C LEU A 56 3.90 -6.30 12.01
N THR A 57 4.01 -5.88 10.76
CA THR A 57 3.81 -6.78 9.63
C THR A 57 5.12 -7.52 9.28
N PRO A 58 5.05 -8.67 8.57
CA PRO A 58 6.26 -9.34 8.08
C PRO A 58 7.11 -8.46 7.15
N TYR A 59 6.45 -7.60 6.36
CA TYR A 59 7.14 -6.63 5.51
C TYR A 59 7.94 -5.62 6.33
N GLN A 60 7.33 -5.05 7.38
CA GLN A 60 8.00 -4.11 8.29
C GLN A 60 9.19 -4.76 8.99
N ALA A 61 9.02 -5.98 9.48
CA ALA A 61 10.11 -6.75 10.10
C ALA A 61 11.30 -6.91 9.14
N LYS A 62 11.05 -7.27 7.88
CA LYS A 62 12.09 -7.40 6.85
C LYS A 62 12.83 -6.08 6.62
N VAL A 63 12.13 -4.95 6.56
CA VAL A 63 12.75 -3.63 6.37
C VAL A 63 13.55 -3.19 7.60
N LEU A 64 13.05 -3.47 8.81
CA LEU A 64 13.76 -3.17 10.06
C LEU A 64 15.10 -3.93 10.18
N GLN A 65 15.19 -5.12 9.59
CA GLN A 65 16.43 -5.90 9.51
C GLN A 65 17.41 -5.37 8.46
N SER A 66 16.94 -4.51 7.53
CA SER A 66 17.76 -3.89 6.49
C SER A 66 18.32 -2.60 7.01
N ALA A 67 19.13 -2.17 7.63
CA ALA A 67 19.72 -0.89 8.10
C ALA A 67 19.05 0.44 7.63
N GLN A 68 17.83 0.40 7.09
CA GLN A 68 17.11 1.57 6.55
C GLN A 68 15.64 1.62 7.00
N PRO A 69 15.34 1.65 8.30
CA PRO A 69 13.98 1.64 8.83
C PRO A 69 13.12 2.84 8.40
N GLU A 70 13.75 3.97 8.06
CA GLU A 70 13.08 5.18 7.55
C GLU A 70 12.33 4.94 6.25
N GLN A 71 12.71 3.93 5.46
CA GLN A 71 11.97 3.54 4.26
C GLN A 71 10.53 3.06 4.55
N LEU A 72 10.20 2.78 5.80
CA LEU A 72 8.84 2.45 6.23
C LEU A 72 7.92 3.66 6.30
N CYS A 73 8.45 4.88 6.23
CA CYS A 73 7.66 6.11 6.26
C CYS A 73 7.78 6.87 4.95
N ILE A 74 6.64 7.26 4.37
CA ILE A 74 6.58 8.14 3.21
C ILE A 74 5.62 9.28 3.53
N GLY A 75 6.18 10.49 3.70
CA GLY A 75 5.42 11.59 4.28
C GLY A 75 4.80 11.16 5.61
N PRO A 76 3.49 11.39 5.82
CA PRO A 76 2.80 11.01 7.05
C PRO A 76 2.34 9.53 7.06
N CYS A 77 2.62 8.77 6.01
CA CYS A 77 2.13 7.40 5.85
C CYS A 77 3.16 6.37 6.30
N VAL A 78 2.69 5.32 6.95
CA VAL A 78 3.49 4.15 7.39
C VAL A 78 3.20 2.96 6.49
N LEU A 79 4.23 2.42 5.84
CA LEU A 79 4.09 1.26 4.96
C LEU A 79 3.80 -0.01 5.77
N LEU A 80 2.79 -0.76 5.36
CA LEU A 80 2.36 -2.01 5.98
C LEU A 80 2.78 -3.23 5.17
N GLU A 81 2.68 -3.15 3.86
CA GLU A 81 2.89 -4.27 2.95
C GLU A 81 3.23 -3.78 1.56
N ARG A 82 4.08 -4.52 0.84
CA ARG A 82 4.33 -4.30 -0.57
C ARG A 82 3.35 -5.11 -1.40
N LEU A 83 2.52 -4.45 -2.18
CA LEU A 83 1.47 -5.07 -3.00
C LEU A 83 1.97 -5.48 -4.39
N GLY A 84 2.96 -4.76 -4.91
CA GLY A 84 3.50 -5.03 -6.24
C GLY A 84 4.66 -4.11 -6.62
N SER A 85 5.30 -4.42 -7.74
CA SER A 85 6.36 -3.61 -8.33
C SER A 85 6.31 -3.69 -9.85
N GLY A 86 6.56 -2.56 -10.49
CA GLY A 86 6.88 -2.44 -11.91
C GLY A 86 8.31 -1.96 -12.09
N ASN A 87 8.72 -1.68 -13.34
CA ASN A 87 10.08 -1.24 -13.65
C ASN A 87 10.48 0.02 -12.86
N ASN A 88 9.62 1.05 -12.87
CA ASN A 88 9.88 2.33 -12.20
C ASN A 88 8.87 2.64 -11.09
N SER A 89 8.12 1.66 -10.59
CA SER A 89 7.10 1.90 -9.57
C SER A 89 7.00 0.76 -8.57
N ALA A 90 6.56 1.10 -7.37
CA ALA A 90 6.21 0.14 -6.34
C ALA A 90 4.92 0.58 -5.66
N THR A 91 4.03 -0.38 -5.41
CA THR A 91 2.75 -0.13 -4.76
C THR A 91 2.76 -0.79 -3.38
N PHE A 92 2.26 -0.06 -2.40
CA PHE A 92 2.21 -0.48 -1.01
C PHE A 92 0.82 -0.31 -0.43
N ARG A 93 0.48 -1.16 0.51
CA ARG A 93 -0.56 -0.88 1.50
C ARG A 93 0.09 -0.05 2.61
N ALA A 94 -0.54 1.04 2.99
CA ALA A 94 -0.03 1.95 4.01
C ALA A 94 -1.14 2.33 5.00
N ARG A 95 -0.73 2.74 6.19
CA ARG A 95 -1.57 3.40 7.16
C ARG A 95 -1.33 4.91 7.03
N GLY A 96 -2.39 5.65 6.78
CA GLY A 96 -2.39 7.11 6.73
C GLY A 96 -2.39 7.75 8.11
N PRO A 97 -2.30 9.09 8.17
CA PRO A 97 -2.17 9.84 9.43
C PRO A 97 -3.40 9.74 10.33
N GLN A 98 -4.58 9.48 9.79
CA GLN A 98 -5.83 9.30 10.55
C GLN A 98 -6.11 7.83 10.88
N GLY A 99 -5.15 6.93 10.61
CA GLY A 99 -5.29 5.49 10.83
C GLY A 99 -5.97 4.74 9.68
N GLU A 100 -6.40 5.43 8.63
CA GLU A 100 -7.02 4.88 7.43
C GLU A 100 -6.05 4.00 6.63
N THR A 101 -6.59 3.04 5.90
CA THR A 101 -5.79 2.19 5.03
C THR A 101 -5.77 2.75 3.61
N LEU A 102 -4.57 3.01 3.10
CA LEU A 102 -4.30 3.60 1.79
C LEU A 102 -3.54 2.63 0.88
N ALA A 103 -3.75 2.78 -0.42
CA ALA A 103 -2.84 2.29 -1.45
C ALA A 103 -1.90 3.44 -1.84
N LEU A 104 -0.62 3.19 -1.75
CA LEU A 104 0.44 4.15 -1.99
C LEU A 104 1.28 3.65 -3.16
N LYS A 105 1.27 4.39 -4.28
CA LYS A 105 2.09 4.07 -5.45
C LYS A 105 3.25 5.05 -5.55
N ARG A 106 4.46 4.57 -5.30
CA ARG A 106 5.68 5.33 -5.49
C ARG A 106 6.16 5.14 -6.93
N VAL A 107 6.33 6.23 -7.65
CA VAL A 107 6.88 6.30 -8.99
C VAL A 107 8.24 6.98 -8.92
N ARG A 108 9.27 6.31 -9.44
CA ARG A 108 10.58 6.91 -9.64
C ARG A 108 10.63 7.48 -11.05
N ALA A 109 10.79 8.76 -11.18
CA ALA A 109 11.09 9.40 -12.45
C ALA A 109 12.58 9.72 -12.49
N LEU A 110 13.17 9.63 -13.69
CA LEU A 110 14.57 9.95 -13.90
C LEU A 110 14.68 11.39 -14.44
N GLY A 111 15.55 12.18 -13.80
CA GLY A 111 15.96 13.50 -14.31
C GLY A 111 14.82 14.49 -14.54
N ASP A 112 14.84 15.11 -15.71
CA ASP A 112 13.97 16.24 -16.08
C ASP A 112 12.50 15.86 -16.32
N GLU A 113 12.17 14.57 -16.34
CA GLU A 113 10.78 14.11 -16.51
C GLU A 113 9.92 14.30 -15.25
N LEU A 114 10.56 14.39 -14.08
CA LEU A 114 9.85 14.44 -12.78
C LEU A 114 8.82 15.58 -12.70
N PRO A 115 9.15 16.84 -13.06
CA PRO A 115 8.18 17.95 -12.99
C PRO A 115 7.00 17.75 -13.93
N HIS A 116 7.22 17.26 -15.14
CA HIS A 116 6.16 17.00 -16.12
C HIS A 116 5.20 15.90 -15.66
N ILE A 117 5.76 14.82 -15.09
CA ILE A 117 4.94 13.73 -14.52
C ILE A 117 4.17 14.24 -13.31
N ALA A 118 4.79 15.03 -12.44
CA ALA A 118 4.15 15.61 -11.26
C ALA A 118 2.95 16.48 -11.65
N GLU A 119 3.12 17.38 -12.63
CA GLU A 119 2.05 18.26 -13.10
C GLU A 119 0.88 17.48 -13.71
N ARG A 120 1.16 16.47 -14.52
CA ARG A 120 0.13 15.59 -15.08
C ARG A 120 -0.64 14.84 -13.99
N LEU A 121 0.06 14.36 -12.96
CA LEU A 121 -0.58 13.67 -11.82
C LEU A 121 -1.43 14.64 -10.99
N ARG A 122 -0.95 15.86 -10.71
CA ARG A 122 -1.73 16.90 -10.01
C ARG A 122 -3.01 17.24 -10.77
N SER A 123 -2.89 17.53 -12.07
CA SER A 123 -4.04 17.81 -12.92
C SER A 123 -5.03 16.64 -12.95
N GLY A 124 -4.55 15.40 -13.04
CA GLY A 124 -5.38 14.20 -12.96
C GLY A 124 -6.14 14.08 -11.63
N ILE A 125 -5.45 14.30 -10.52
CA ILE A 125 -6.05 14.27 -9.17
C ILE A 125 -7.13 15.34 -9.06
N GLU A 126 -6.86 16.57 -9.53
CA GLU A 126 -7.82 17.66 -9.48
C GLU A 126 -9.08 17.37 -10.30
N LYS A 127 -8.92 16.85 -11.51
CA LYS A 127 -10.06 16.47 -12.37
C LYS A 127 -10.88 15.31 -11.79
N THR A 128 -10.28 14.45 -10.96
CA THR A 128 -11.01 13.36 -10.29
C THR A 128 -11.58 13.76 -8.94
N ARG A 129 -11.33 14.98 -8.47
CA ARG A 129 -11.89 15.46 -7.22
C ARG A 129 -13.43 15.39 -7.26
N GLY A 130 -14.04 14.78 -6.25
CA GLY A 130 -15.48 14.54 -6.21
C GLY A 130 -16.00 13.57 -7.28
N LEU A 131 -15.15 12.72 -7.86
CA LEU A 131 -15.61 11.63 -8.72
C LEU A 131 -16.26 10.54 -7.85
N GLU A 132 -17.57 10.46 -7.92
CA GLU A 132 -18.33 9.37 -7.30
C GLU A 132 -18.63 8.29 -8.35
N SER A 133 -17.76 7.31 -8.40
CA SER A 133 -17.96 6.12 -9.23
C SER A 133 -17.75 4.85 -8.41
N PRO A 134 -18.68 3.90 -8.41
CA PRO A 134 -18.52 2.64 -7.70
C PRO A 134 -17.45 1.76 -8.33
N HIS A 135 -17.02 2.06 -9.56
CA HIS A 135 -16.12 1.23 -10.35
C HIS A 135 -14.72 1.84 -10.55
N VAL A 136 -14.49 3.05 -10.05
CA VAL A 136 -13.18 3.73 -10.14
C VAL A 136 -12.69 4.11 -8.75
N VAL A 137 -11.41 3.91 -8.50
CA VAL A 137 -10.71 4.47 -7.34
C VAL A 137 -9.78 5.56 -7.82
N ALA A 138 -10.23 6.79 -7.63
CA ALA A 138 -9.43 7.96 -7.97
C ALA A 138 -8.30 8.17 -6.93
N PRO A 139 -7.12 8.62 -7.37
CA PRO A 139 -6.11 9.14 -6.46
C PRO A 139 -6.62 10.46 -5.84
N HIS A 140 -6.25 10.71 -4.59
CA HIS A 140 -6.70 11.91 -3.87
C HIS A 140 -5.56 12.81 -3.40
N ALA A 141 -4.32 12.33 -3.42
CA ALA A 141 -3.15 13.12 -3.04
C ALA A 141 -1.89 12.69 -3.77
N LEU A 142 -0.99 13.64 -3.96
CA LEU A 142 0.37 13.46 -4.46
C LEU A 142 1.35 13.96 -3.41
N ILE A 143 2.35 13.15 -3.08
CA ILE A 143 3.49 13.53 -2.24
C ILE A 143 4.74 13.49 -3.10
N GLU A 144 5.54 14.53 -3.03
CA GLU A 144 6.87 14.58 -3.65
C GLU A 144 7.91 14.39 -2.57
N GLN A 145 8.71 13.34 -2.69
CA GLN A 145 9.73 13.03 -1.69
C GLN A 145 10.95 12.39 -2.33
N SER A 146 12.12 12.95 -2.07
CA SER A 146 13.43 12.38 -2.43
C SER A 146 13.51 11.90 -3.90
N GLY A 147 13.10 12.76 -4.86
CA GLY A 147 13.12 12.44 -6.28
C GLY A 147 12.13 11.36 -6.71
N SER A 148 11.12 11.11 -5.92
CA SER A 148 10.02 10.19 -6.22
C SER A 148 8.68 10.89 -6.07
N LEU A 149 7.72 10.48 -6.89
CA LEU A 149 6.32 10.87 -6.78
C LEU A 149 5.53 9.75 -6.12
N VAL A 150 4.73 10.11 -5.15
CA VAL A 150 3.93 9.15 -4.40
C VAL A 150 2.46 9.52 -4.52
N VAL A 151 1.72 8.67 -5.21
CA VAL A 151 0.27 8.83 -5.42
C VAL A 151 -0.46 8.06 -4.35
N LEU A 152 -1.37 8.72 -3.66
CA LEU A 152 -2.23 8.14 -2.63
C LEU A 152 -3.63 7.91 -3.19
N SER A 153 -4.15 6.72 -2.92
CA SER A 153 -5.53 6.37 -3.20
C SER A 153 -6.11 5.52 -2.07
N ARG A 154 -7.43 5.39 -2.05
CA ARG A 154 -8.09 4.46 -1.13
C ARG A 154 -7.64 3.03 -1.40
N PHE A 155 -7.29 2.28 -0.36
CA PHE A 155 -7.00 0.87 -0.49
C PHE A 155 -8.28 0.08 -0.76
N LEU A 156 -8.25 -0.78 -1.78
CA LEU A 156 -9.30 -1.73 -2.06
C LEU A 156 -8.90 -3.11 -1.54
N PRO A 157 -9.61 -3.63 -0.54
CA PRO A 157 -9.45 -5.02 -0.15
C PRO A 157 -10.00 -5.95 -1.25
N GLY A 158 -9.42 -7.13 -1.35
CA GLY A 158 -9.83 -8.15 -2.32
C GLY A 158 -8.73 -8.46 -3.35
N PRO A 159 -8.83 -9.61 -4.01
CA PRO A 159 -7.86 -10.03 -5.02
C PRO A 159 -8.02 -9.25 -6.33
N SER A 160 -6.94 -9.14 -7.10
CA SER A 160 -7.02 -8.72 -8.50
C SER A 160 -7.59 -9.84 -9.38
N CYS A 161 -8.11 -9.45 -10.54
CA CYS A 161 -8.55 -10.44 -11.55
C CYS A 161 -7.40 -11.39 -11.93
N LYS A 162 -6.16 -10.90 -12.00
CA LYS A 162 -5.00 -11.74 -12.26
C LYS A 162 -4.77 -12.79 -11.16
N GLU A 163 -4.82 -12.37 -9.89
CA GLU A 163 -4.67 -13.29 -8.75
C GLU A 163 -5.77 -14.36 -8.74
N LEU A 164 -7.00 -13.98 -9.09
CA LEU A 164 -8.11 -14.94 -9.21
C LEU A 164 -7.92 -15.92 -10.37
N LEU A 165 -7.47 -15.44 -11.53
CA LEU A 165 -7.17 -16.30 -12.69
C LEU A 165 -6.06 -17.31 -12.38
N VAL A 166 -4.98 -16.86 -11.69
CA VAL A 166 -3.91 -17.76 -11.28
C VAL A 166 -4.41 -18.83 -10.30
N ARG A 167 -5.32 -18.47 -9.39
CA ARG A 167 -5.84 -19.42 -8.38
C ARG A 167 -6.94 -20.34 -8.91
N ARG A 168 -7.77 -19.87 -9.85
CA ARG A 168 -9.01 -20.54 -10.26
C ARG A 168 -9.03 -20.97 -11.75
N GLY A 169 -8.03 -20.54 -12.52
CA GLY A 169 -7.94 -20.77 -13.95
C GLY A 169 -8.71 -19.72 -14.75
N ARG A 170 -9.98 -19.96 -15.03
CA ARG A 170 -10.81 -19.08 -15.88
C ARG A 170 -12.05 -18.59 -15.14
N PHE A 171 -12.59 -17.47 -15.58
CA PHE A 171 -13.90 -16.99 -15.16
C PHE A 171 -14.99 -17.58 -16.05
N ALA A 172 -16.18 -17.78 -15.48
CA ALA A 172 -17.37 -18.07 -16.27
C ALA A 172 -17.72 -16.87 -17.18
N PRO A 173 -18.27 -17.09 -18.39
CA PRO A 173 -18.60 -16.00 -19.34
C PRO A 173 -19.46 -14.90 -18.72
N GLU A 174 -20.42 -15.27 -17.88
CA GLU A 174 -21.32 -14.34 -17.20
C GLU A 174 -20.54 -13.37 -16.27
N ILE A 175 -19.55 -13.91 -15.55
CA ILE A 175 -18.66 -13.11 -14.68
C ILE A 175 -17.80 -12.16 -15.52
N VAL A 176 -17.29 -12.62 -16.66
CA VAL A 176 -16.52 -11.77 -17.58
C VAL A 176 -17.39 -10.62 -18.12
N GLY A 177 -18.63 -10.94 -18.54
CA GLY A 177 -19.60 -9.94 -19.02
C GLY A 177 -19.90 -8.88 -17.95
N GLU A 178 -20.12 -9.29 -16.70
CA GLU A 178 -20.41 -8.37 -15.61
C GLU A 178 -19.19 -7.49 -15.25
N ILE A 179 -17.98 -8.06 -15.21
CA ILE A 179 -16.75 -7.29 -15.01
C ILE A 179 -16.59 -6.28 -16.14
N GLY A 180 -16.78 -6.68 -17.40
CA GLY A 180 -16.71 -5.80 -18.58
C GLY A 180 -17.69 -4.65 -18.50
N ARG A 181 -18.94 -4.92 -18.14
CA ARG A 181 -19.99 -3.91 -17.96
C ARG A 181 -19.60 -2.89 -16.87
N GLN A 182 -19.13 -3.34 -15.71
CA GLN A 182 -18.71 -2.46 -14.62
C GLN A 182 -17.48 -1.61 -15.01
N LEU A 183 -16.53 -2.17 -15.72
CA LEU A 183 -15.37 -1.43 -16.25
C LEU A 183 -15.79 -0.37 -17.25
N ALA A 184 -16.72 -0.68 -18.17
CA ALA A 184 -17.26 0.30 -19.13
C ALA A 184 -17.94 1.49 -18.42
N HIS A 185 -18.73 1.24 -17.38
CA HIS A 185 -19.31 2.31 -16.55
C HIS A 185 -18.23 3.16 -15.85
N GLY A 186 -17.16 2.51 -15.35
CA GLY A 186 -16.03 3.24 -14.77
C GLY A 186 -15.32 4.12 -15.79
N CYS A 187 -15.08 3.60 -17.00
CA CYS A 187 -14.48 4.37 -18.10
C CYS A 187 -15.35 5.55 -18.52
N ALA A 188 -16.66 5.37 -18.67
CA ALA A 188 -17.59 6.45 -18.98
C ALA A 188 -17.58 7.56 -17.90
N SER A 189 -17.46 7.19 -16.62
CA SER A 189 -17.32 8.15 -15.51
C SER A 189 -16.04 9.00 -15.61
N LEU A 190 -14.95 8.43 -16.10
CA LEU A 190 -13.68 9.14 -16.34
C LEU A 190 -13.77 10.01 -17.60
N GLU A 191 -14.31 9.47 -18.69
CA GLU A 191 -14.47 10.18 -19.96
C GLU A 191 -15.31 11.45 -19.82
N ALA A 192 -16.38 11.40 -19.02
CA ALA A 192 -17.20 12.57 -18.69
C ALA A 192 -16.40 13.73 -18.05
N ARG A 193 -15.18 13.44 -17.58
CA ARG A 193 -14.22 14.43 -17.02
C ARG A 193 -12.98 14.61 -17.88
N THR A 194 -13.04 14.21 -19.14
CA THR A 194 -11.91 14.25 -20.08
C THR A 194 -10.67 13.50 -19.57
N LEU A 195 -10.89 12.37 -18.88
CA LEU A 195 -9.86 11.50 -18.38
C LEU A 195 -9.94 10.12 -19.01
N LEU A 196 -8.78 9.50 -19.23
CA LEU A 196 -8.67 8.10 -19.61
C LEU A 196 -7.97 7.32 -18.49
N HIS A 197 -8.42 6.09 -18.23
CA HIS A 197 -7.72 5.19 -17.32
C HIS A 197 -6.31 4.83 -17.85
N GLY A 198 -6.20 4.54 -19.13
CA GLY A 198 -4.94 4.30 -19.86
C GLY A 198 -4.22 2.99 -19.52
N GLN A 199 -4.59 2.27 -18.47
CA GLN A 199 -3.95 1.02 -18.04
C GLN A 199 -4.95 0.03 -17.44
N ILE A 200 -6.01 -0.31 -18.18
CA ILE A 200 -6.91 -1.39 -17.79
C ILE A 200 -6.20 -2.72 -18.02
N ARG A 201 -5.82 -3.36 -16.92
CA ARG A 201 -5.09 -4.63 -16.90
C ARG A 201 -5.66 -5.47 -15.77
N LEU A 202 -5.54 -6.79 -15.87
CA LEU A 202 -6.01 -7.73 -14.84
C LEU A 202 -5.42 -7.47 -13.45
N ASP A 203 -4.21 -6.92 -13.38
CA ASP A 203 -3.56 -6.51 -12.11
C ASP A 203 -4.25 -5.31 -11.45
N ASN A 204 -4.84 -4.42 -12.27
CA ASN A 204 -5.45 -3.17 -11.83
C ASN A 204 -6.96 -3.28 -11.59
N VAL A 205 -7.57 -4.41 -11.93
CA VAL A 205 -8.99 -4.71 -11.67
C VAL A 205 -9.10 -5.56 -10.42
N ARG A 206 -9.70 -5.03 -9.36
CA ARG A 206 -9.90 -5.73 -8.08
C ARG A 206 -11.36 -6.09 -7.89
N ILE A 207 -11.60 -7.31 -7.41
CA ILE A 207 -12.93 -7.78 -7.04
C ILE A 207 -13.11 -7.57 -5.53
N THR A 208 -14.06 -6.73 -5.15
CA THR A 208 -14.36 -6.45 -3.74
C THR A 208 -15.40 -7.44 -3.20
N SER A 209 -15.55 -7.52 -1.88
CA SER A 209 -16.52 -8.39 -1.20
C SER A 209 -17.98 -8.12 -1.56
N ALA A 210 -18.29 -6.92 -2.09
CA ALA A 210 -19.61 -6.57 -2.60
C ALA A 210 -19.88 -7.09 -4.03
N GLY A 211 -18.97 -7.90 -4.61
CA GLY A 211 -19.07 -8.39 -5.98
C GLY A 211 -18.77 -7.36 -7.06
N ASN A 212 -18.48 -6.11 -6.69
CA ASN A 212 -18.18 -5.05 -7.63
C ASN A 212 -16.71 -5.08 -8.07
N ALA A 213 -16.45 -4.97 -9.36
CA ALA A 213 -15.12 -4.78 -9.90
C ALA A 213 -14.73 -3.29 -9.76
N ARG A 214 -13.56 -3.03 -9.19
CA ARG A 214 -12.99 -1.69 -9.11
C ARG A 214 -11.57 -1.68 -9.66
N THR A 215 -11.21 -0.61 -10.32
CA THR A 215 -9.86 -0.41 -10.83
C THR A 215 -9.09 0.53 -9.94
N SER A 216 -7.81 0.21 -9.67
CA SER A 216 -6.86 1.20 -9.20
C SER A 216 -6.26 1.88 -10.44
N SER A 217 -6.36 3.19 -10.54
CA SER A 217 -6.04 3.90 -11.77
C SER A 217 -4.70 4.60 -11.74
N ASP A 218 -3.91 4.41 -12.81
CA ASP A 218 -2.98 5.41 -13.27
C ASP A 218 -3.75 6.31 -14.25
N LEU A 219 -4.21 7.45 -13.77
CA LEU A 219 -4.92 8.41 -14.63
C LEU A 219 -3.97 9.01 -15.66
N LYS A 220 -4.29 8.83 -16.94
CA LYS A 220 -3.68 9.59 -18.02
C LYS A 220 -4.67 10.64 -18.48
N LEU A 221 -4.20 11.89 -18.60
CA LEU A 221 -4.99 12.94 -19.22
C LEU A 221 -5.13 12.63 -20.71
N VAL A 222 -6.31 12.87 -21.25
CA VAL A 222 -6.51 12.92 -22.70
C VAL A 222 -5.79 14.16 -23.21
N PRO A 223 -4.95 14.07 -24.26
CA PRO A 223 -4.29 15.22 -24.85
C PRO A 223 -5.30 16.22 -25.45
#